data_45635815b4f4dba5379cba6382f7dce4
#
_entry.id   45635815b4f4dba5379cba6382f7dce4
#
_cell.length_a   1.000
_cell.length_b   1.000
_cell.length_c   1.000
_cell.angle_alpha   90.00
_cell.angle_beta   90.00
_cell.angle_gamma   90.00
#
_symmetry.space_group_name_H-M   'P 1'
#
loop_
_entity.id
_entity.type
_entity.pdbx_description
1 polymer ?
#
loop_
_entity_poly.entity_id
_entity_poly.type
_entity_poly.pdbx_seq_one_letter_code
_entity_poly.pdbx_strand_id
1 'polypeptide(L)'
;MRITIVGLGVIGGSFGMALKRNGYTDVYGIDKDLETIKKAKEIGIIKEGYLDGKEILKTSDLVIISIYPKLILDFIKENKEFFKKGSVITDATGIKEMFIEDIVSILPSGVDFIFGHPMAGREKKGIDYADDKVFNGANYIITPISTNKRENIELIENLAFKLGFK
;
A
#
# COMPACT_ATOMS: atom_id res chain seq x y z
N MET A 1 6.17 12.59 -5.32
CA MET A 1 5.02 11.80 -4.82
C MET A 1 5.44 11.07 -3.57
N ARG A 2 4.79 11.38 -2.46
CA ARG A 2 5.02 10.72 -1.17
C ARG A 2 4.20 9.45 -1.07
N ILE A 3 4.86 8.33 -0.78
CA ILE A 3 4.23 7.01 -0.70
C ILE A 3 4.34 6.49 0.73
N THR A 4 3.25 5.99 1.28
CA THR A 4 3.24 5.32 2.58
C THR A 4 2.78 3.88 2.42
N ILE A 5 3.58 2.94 2.92
CA ILE A 5 3.27 1.51 2.95
C ILE A 5 2.73 1.17 4.34
N VAL A 6 1.54 0.61 4.42
CA VAL A 6 0.90 0.14 5.65
C VAL A 6 1.07 -1.37 5.75
N GLY A 7 1.79 -1.81 6.77
CA GLY A 7 2.27 -3.19 6.90
C GLY A 7 3.56 -3.43 6.14
N LEU A 8 4.65 -3.62 6.86
CA LEU A 8 6.00 -3.83 6.32
C LEU A 8 6.45 -5.30 6.37
N GLY A 9 5.48 -6.21 6.27
CA GLY A 9 5.74 -7.65 6.18
C GLY A 9 6.33 -8.05 4.82
N VAL A 10 6.12 -9.31 4.42
CA VAL A 10 6.66 -9.84 3.14
C VAL A 10 6.25 -8.97 1.95
N ILE A 11 4.95 -8.72 1.79
CA ILE A 11 4.44 -8.00 0.61
C ILE A 11 4.76 -6.51 0.70
N GLY A 12 4.48 -5.85 1.83
CA GLY A 12 4.79 -4.43 2.00
C GLY A 12 6.29 -4.14 1.92
N GLY A 13 7.13 -5.00 2.50
CA GLY A 13 8.58 -4.92 2.34
C GLY A 13 9.02 -5.10 0.89
N SER A 14 8.41 -6.03 0.15
CA SER A 14 8.68 -6.23 -1.27
C SER A 14 8.30 -5.00 -2.11
N PHE A 15 7.16 -4.35 -1.80
CA PHE A 15 6.82 -3.06 -2.39
C PHE A 15 7.88 -2.00 -2.09
N GLY A 16 8.33 -1.90 -0.84
CA GLY A 16 9.40 -0.97 -0.45
C GLY A 16 10.69 -1.20 -1.24
N MET A 17 11.11 -2.46 -1.41
CA MET A 17 12.28 -2.83 -2.22
C MET A 17 12.09 -2.46 -3.69
N ALA A 18 10.93 -2.78 -4.27
CA ALA A 18 10.63 -2.46 -5.66
C ALA A 18 10.58 -0.94 -5.90
N LEU A 19 9.98 -0.18 -4.99
CA LEU A 19 9.95 1.27 -5.05
C LEU A 19 11.37 1.86 -5.00
N LYS A 20 12.20 1.39 -4.05
CA LYS A 20 13.60 1.81 -3.93
C LYS A 20 14.38 1.52 -5.22
N ARG A 21 14.27 0.32 -5.78
CA ARG A 21 14.92 -0.06 -7.05
C ARG A 21 14.53 0.86 -8.20
N ASN A 22 13.30 1.36 -8.20
CA ASN A 22 12.78 2.28 -9.21
C ASN A 22 12.99 3.78 -8.87
N GLY A 23 13.85 4.10 -7.90
CA GLY A 23 14.26 5.46 -7.59
C GLY A 23 13.26 6.28 -6.76
N TYR A 24 12.24 5.65 -6.17
CA TYR A 24 11.36 6.33 -5.23
C TYR A 24 12.07 6.48 -3.88
N THR A 25 12.28 7.74 -3.46
CA THR A 25 13.02 8.07 -2.23
C THR A 25 12.16 8.64 -1.12
N ASP A 26 10.94 9.12 -1.44
CA ASP A 26 10.00 9.69 -0.47
C ASP A 26 8.98 8.64 -0.02
N VAL A 27 9.50 7.52 0.51
CA VAL A 27 8.73 6.34 0.95
C VAL A 27 8.77 6.23 2.46
N TYR A 28 7.61 6.00 3.06
CA TYR A 28 7.39 5.88 4.50
C TYR A 28 6.67 4.58 4.82
N GLY A 29 6.73 4.16 6.08
CA GLY A 29 6.08 2.94 6.52
C GLY A 29 5.24 3.14 7.78
N ILE A 30 4.18 2.36 7.88
CA ILE A 30 3.38 2.19 9.10
C ILE A 30 3.40 0.71 9.43
N ASP A 31 3.82 0.35 10.62
CA ASP A 31 3.74 -1.01 11.13
C ASP A 31 3.55 -0.99 12.65
N LYS A 32 2.86 -1.99 13.19
CA LYS A 32 2.66 -2.14 14.63
C LYS A 32 3.90 -2.62 15.38
N ASP A 33 4.86 -3.21 14.65
CA ASP A 33 6.10 -3.76 15.18
C ASP A 33 7.28 -2.83 14.95
N LEU A 34 7.82 -2.28 16.04
CA LEU A 34 8.95 -1.35 15.99
C LEU A 34 10.21 -1.98 15.40
N GLU A 35 10.45 -3.27 15.63
CA GLU A 35 11.61 -3.97 15.06
C GLU A 35 11.51 -4.10 13.55
N THR A 36 10.32 -4.36 13.03
CA THR A 36 10.05 -4.34 11.58
C THR A 36 10.32 -2.97 10.98
N ILE A 37 9.88 -1.89 11.65
CA ILE A 37 10.16 -0.51 11.22
C ILE A 37 11.67 -0.24 11.18
N LYS A 38 12.41 -0.61 12.24
CA LYS A 38 13.86 -0.45 12.29
C LYS A 38 14.55 -1.15 11.14
N LYS A 39 14.23 -2.42 10.91
CA LYS A 39 14.77 -3.21 9.78
C LYS A 39 14.47 -2.55 8.43
N ALA A 40 13.25 -2.09 8.20
CA ALA A 40 12.88 -1.41 6.97
C ALA A 40 13.71 -0.13 6.72
N LYS A 41 14.01 0.62 7.79
CA LYS A 41 14.90 1.79 7.72
C LYS A 41 16.34 1.38 7.45
N GLU A 42 16.87 0.37 8.14
CA GLU A 42 18.25 -0.12 7.99
C GLU A 42 18.54 -0.59 6.56
N ILE A 43 17.62 -1.35 5.96
CA ILE A 43 17.75 -1.76 4.55
C ILE A 43 17.37 -0.65 3.56
N GLY A 44 16.94 0.50 4.06
CA GLY A 44 16.70 1.73 3.29
C GLY A 44 15.50 1.66 2.34
N ILE A 45 14.46 0.87 2.66
CA ILE A 45 13.22 0.79 1.86
C ILE A 45 12.19 1.82 2.29
N ILE A 46 12.37 2.41 3.46
CA ILE A 46 11.60 3.56 3.95
C ILE A 46 12.54 4.62 4.49
N LYS A 47 12.14 5.87 4.36
CA LYS A 47 12.86 7.04 4.92
C LYS A 47 12.61 7.16 6.42
N GLU A 48 11.36 6.95 6.84
CA GLU A 48 10.92 6.95 8.23
C GLU A 48 9.72 6.02 8.41
N GLY A 49 9.51 5.52 9.63
CA GLY A 49 8.40 4.64 9.97
C GLY A 49 7.64 5.11 11.21
N TYR A 50 6.38 4.72 11.28
CA TYR A 50 5.42 5.15 12.30
C TYR A 50 4.65 3.94 12.85
N LEU A 51 4.30 4.00 14.13
CA LEU A 51 3.42 3.01 14.77
C LEU A 51 1.95 3.26 14.44
N ASP A 52 1.61 4.49 14.07
CA ASP A 52 0.26 4.88 13.61
C ASP A 52 0.32 5.83 12.40
N GLY A 53 -0.84 6.06 11.78
CA GLY A 53 -0.92 6.85 10.56
C GLY A 53 -1.15 8.35 10.74
N LYS A 54 -1.38 8.82 11.96
CA LYS A 54 -1.94 10.16 12.22
C LYS A 54 -1.22 11.30 11.53
N GLU A 55 0.11 11.29 11.56
CA GLU A 55 0.89 12.38 10.96
C GLU A 55 1.25 12.12 9.50
N ILE A 56 1.69 10.89 9.19
CA ILE A 56 2.21 10.63 7.85
C ILE A 56 1.11 10.63 6.78
N LEU A 57 -0.09 10.14 7.10
CA LEU A 57 -1.19 10.07 6.15
C LEU A 57 -1.66 11.45 5.68
N LYS A 58 -1.52 12.49 6.50
CA LYS A 58 -1.86 13.89 6.14
C LYS A 58 -1.05 14.43 4.95
N THR A 59 0.07 13.81 4.69
CA THR A 59 1.00 14.26 3.63
C THR A 59 1.24 13.23 2.54
N SER A 60 0.68 12.03 2.68
CA SER A 60 0.82 10.93 1.72
C SER A 60 -0.02 11.14 0.48
N ASP A 61 0.60 11.08 -0.69
CA ASP A 61 -0.10 11.14 -1.98
C ASP A 61 -0.66 9.76 -2.38
N LEU A 62 0.07 8.71 -2.03
CA LEU A 62 -0.30 7.32 -2.27
C LEU A 62 -0.11 6.50 -1.00
N VAL A 63 -1.10 5.68 -0.67
CA VAL A 63 -1.04 4.73 0.46
C VAL A 63 -1.23 3.32 -0.08
N ILE A 64 -0.24 2.44 0.17
CA ILE A 64 -0.29 1.02 -0.21
C ILE A 64 -0.56 0.19 1.04
N ILE A 65 -1.73 -0.42 1.13
CA ILE A 65 -2.13 -1.20 2.30
C ILE A 65 -1.78 -2.68 2.08
N SER A 66 -0.87 -3.19 2.90
CA SER A 66 -0.33 -4.56 2.83
C SER A 66 -0.50 -5.28 4.18
N ILE A 67 -1.66 -5.16 4.80
CA ILE A 67 -2.05 -5.83 6.03
C ILE A 67 -3.10 -6.92 5.74
N TYR A 68 -3.43 -7.74 6.74
CA TYR A 68 -4.46 -8.77 6.57
C TYR A 68 -5.82 -8.16 6.19
N PRO A 69 -6.58 -8.79 5.28
CA PRO A 69 -7.83 -8.24 4.76
C PRO A 69 -8.81 -7.78 5.84
N LYS A 70 -8.95 -8.58 6.90
CA LYS A 70 -9.83 -8.27 8.04
C LYS A 70 -9.47 -7.00 8.82
N LEU A 71 -8.25 -6.51 8.67
CA LEU A 71 -7.76 -5.31 9.38
C LEU A 71 -7.90 -4.03 8.55
N ILE A 72 -8.17 -4.13 7.25
CA ILE A 72 -8.22 -2.97 6.36
C ILE A 72 -9.35 -2.03 6.73
N LEU A 73 -10.55 -2.56 6.95
CA LEU A 73 -11.71 -1.75 7.28
C LEU A 73 -11.51 -0.97 8.59
N ASP A 74 -10.96 -1.63 9.61
CA ASP A 74 -10.67 -0.97 10.90
C ASP A 74 -9.58 0.10 10.73
N PHE A 75 -8.52 -0.21 9.97
CA PHE A 75 -7.47 0.77 9.65
C PHE A 75 -8.05 2.01 8.97
N ILE A 76 -8.93 1.84 7.98
CA ILE A 76 -9.58 2.97 7.30
C ILE A 76 -10.47 3.76 8.28
N LYS A 77 -11.29 3.09 9.09
CA LYS A 77 -12.15 3.75 10.10
C LYS A 77 -11.34 4.60 11.07
N GLU A 78 -10.25 4.06 11.60
CA GLU A 78 -9.40 4.72 12.59
C GLU A 78 -8.63 5.92 12.00
N ASN A 79 -8.33 5.88 10.70
CA ASN A 79 -7.46 6.86 10.03
C ASN A 79 -8.16 7.76 9.02
N LYS A 80 -9.48 7.62 8.82
CA LYS A 80 -10.21 8.34 7.75
C LYS A 80 -10.04 9.86 7.78
N GLU A 81 -9.89 10.45 8.95
CA GLU A 81 -9.72 11.90 9.11
C GLU A 81 -8.31 12.40 8.82
N PHE A 82 -7.35 11.47 8.71
CA PHE A 82 -5.95 11.80 8.47
C PHE A 82 -5.52 11.65 7.01
N PHE A 83 -6.32 11.00 6.16
CA PHE A 83 -5.98 10.90 4.74
C PHE A 83 -5.97 12.28 4.07
N LYS A 84 -4.89 12.56 3.37
CA LYS A 84 -4.75 13.78 2.58
C LYS A 84 -5.84 13.84 1.50
N LYS A 85 -6.52 14.97 1.39
CA LYS A 85 -7.47 15.20 0.28
C LYS A 85 -6.73 15.09 -1.07
N GLY A 86 -7.27 14.30 -1.97
CA GLY A 86 -6.65 13.99 -3.26
C GLY A 86 -5.70 12.80 -3.23
N SER A 87 -5.50 12.16 -2.07
CA SER A 87 -4.68 10.96 -2.01
C SER A 87 -5.38 9.75 -2.63
N VAL A 88 -4.55 8.82 -3.09
CA VAL A 88 -4.97 7.52 -3.62
C VAL A 88 -4.57 6.43 -2.63
N ILE A 89 -5.48 5.54 -2.35
CA ILE A 89 -5.22 4.33 -1.56
C ILE A 89 -5.29 3.13 -2.50
N THR A 90 -4.38 2.19 -2.34
CA THR A 90 -4.49 0.86 -2.95
C THR A 90 -4.15 -0.21 -1.92
N ASP A 91 -4.53 -1.43 -2.17
CA ASP A 91 -4.25 -2.54 -1.28
C ASP A 91 -3.63 -3.74 -2.02
N ALA A 92 -3.09 -4.66 -1.26
CA ALA A 92 -2.43 -5.87 -1.76
C ALA A 92 -3.20 -7.15 -1.39
N THR A 93 -4.53 -7.07 -1.23
CA THR A 93 -5.33 -8.21 -0.77
C THR A 93 -6.07 -8.93 -1.88
N GLY A 94 -6.22 -10.26 -1.75
CA GLY A 94 -6.92 -11.09 -2.74
C GLY A 94 -8.43 -11.13 -2.64
N ILE A 95 -8.99 -10.82 -1.48
CA ILE A 95 -10.43 -10.97 -1.21
C ILE A 95 -11.10 -9.60 -1.23
N LYS A 96 -11.83 -9.28 -2.29
CA LYS A 96 -12.44 -7.97 -2.50
C LYS A 96 -13.91 -7.89 -2.14
N GLU A 97 -14.69 -8.91 -2.49
CA GLU A 97 -16.15 -8.87 -2.39
C GLU A 97 -16.69 -8.60 -0.98
N MET A 98 -15.95 -9.04 0.05
CA MET A 98 -16.41 -8.96 1.43
C MET A 98 -16.45 -7.56 2.05
N PHE A 99 -15.74 -6.55 1.47
CA PHE A 99 -15.60 -5.25 2.14
C PHE A 99 -15.49 -4.04 1.22
N ILE A 100 -15.65 -4.19 -0.10
CA ILE A 100 -15.61 -3.05 -1.04
C ILE A 100 -16.64 -2.01 -0.64
N GLU A 101 -17.90 -2.41 -0.48
CA GLU A 101 -18.99 -1.49 -0.13
C GLU A 101 -18.77 -0.82 1.21
N ASP A 102 -18.31 -1.58 2.21
CA ASP A 102 -18.02 -1.06 3.55
C ASP A 102 -16.92 0.00 3.51
N ILE A 103 -15.81 -0.27 2.81
CA ILE A 103 -14.72 0.70 2.65
C ILE A 103 -15.22 1.95 1.92
N VAL A 104 -15.90 1.78 0.80
CA VAL A 104 -16.40 2.92 0.01
C VAL A 104 -17.34 3.82 0.82
N SER A 105 -18.17 3.22 1.67
CA SER A 105 -19.13 3.96 2.50
C SER A 105 -18.48 4.86 3.56
N ILE A 106 -17.24 4.56 3.97
CA ILE A 106 -16.53 5.29 5.03
C ILE A 106 -15.38 6.16 4.53
N LEU A 107 -15.03 6.06 3.24
CA LEU A 107 -13.96 6.88 2.67
C LEU A 107 -14.30 8.38 2.77
N PRO A 108 -13.35 9.22 3.19
CA PRO A 108 -13.55 10.66 3.18
C PRO A 108 -13.63 11.20 1.76
N SER A 109 -14.40 12.28 1.60
CA SER A 109 -14.53 12.97 0.32
C SER A 109 -13.15 13.38 -0.24
N GLY A 110 -12.92 13.11 -1.51
CA GLY A 110 -11.67 13.45 -2.19
C GLY A 110 -10.53 12.44 -2.00
N VAL A 111 -10.77 11.32 -1.36
CA VAL A 111 -9.86 10.16 -1.29
C VAL A 111 -10.41 9.08 -2.20
N ASP A 112 -9.55 8.49 -3.02
CA ASP A 112 -9.92 7.42 -3.95
C ASP A 112 -9.25 6.11 -3.54
N PHE A 113 -10.00 5.02 -3.53
CA PHE A 113 -9.50 3.68 -3.22
C PHE A 113 -9.52 2.81 -4.47
N ILE A 114 -8.34 2.53 -5.01
CA ILE A 114 -8.15 1.65 -6.17
C ILE A 114 -7.83 0.25 -5.66
N PHE A 115 -8.79 -0.64 -5.67
CA PHE A 115 -8.61 -2.01 -5.19
C PHE A 115 -7.63 -2.76 -6.09
N GLY A 116 -6.51 -3.18 -5.51
CA GLY A 116 -5.42 -3.87 -6.18
C GLY A 116 -5.14 -5.26 -5.61
N HIS A 117 -4.62 -6.18 -6.42
CA HIS A 117 -4.18 -7.49 -5.96
C HIS A 117 -2.94 -7.93 -6.74
N PRO A 118 -1.75 -7.87 -6.15
CA PRO A 118 -0.58 -8.51 -6.72
C PRO A 118 -0.76 -10.05 -6.67
N MET A 119 -0.78 -10.68 -7.83
CA MET A 119 -0.78 -12.15 -7.93
C MET A 119 0.64 -12.67 -7.66
N ALA A 120 1.21 -12.22 -6.56
CA ALA A 120 2.55 -12.55 -6.12
C ALA A 120 2.55 -12.66 -4.59
N GLY A 121 3.24 -13.64 -4.06
CA GLY A 121 3.33 -13.85 -2.63
C GLY A 121 4.33 -14.94 -2.29
N ARG A 122 4.58 -15.07 -1.00
CA ARG A 122 5.38 -16.16 -0.41
C ARG A 122 4.64 -16.69 0.80
N GLU A 123 4.75 -17.98 1.05
CA GLU A 123 4.19 -18.65 2.25
C GLU A 123 4.93 -18.29 3.56
N LYS A 124 5.80 -17.27 3.51
CA LYS A 124 6.62 -16.80 4.63
C LYS A 124 6.05 -15.50 5.21
N LYS A 125 6.42 -15.18 6.45
CA LYS A 125 5.98 -13.99 7.16
C LYS A 125 7.17 -13.12 7.58
N GLY A 126 6.97 -11.80 7.62
CA GLY A 126 7.94 -10.85 8.09
C GLY A 126 8.82 -10.24 6.99
N ILE A 127 9.42 -9.10 7.33
CA ILE A 127 10.23 -8.29 6.41
C ILE A 127 11.50 -9.02 5.93
N ASP A 128 12.03 -9.95 6.73
CA ASP A 128 13.23 -10.72 6.39
C ASP A 128 13.05 -11.61 5.13
N TYR A 129 11.81 -11.85 4.75
CA TYR A 129 11.46 -12.63 3.55
C TYR A 129 10.94 -11.77 2.41
N ALA A 130 11.00 -10.45 2.55
CA ALA A 130 10.64 -9.52 1.48
C ALA A 130 11.64 -9.66 0.31
N ASP A 131 11.11 -9.60 -0.90
CA ASP A 131 11.89 -9.73 -2.13
C ASP A 131 11.09 -9.11 -3.29
N ASP A 132 11.60 -8.05 -3.84
CA ASP A 132 10.94 -7.34 -4.95
C ASP A 132 10.88 -8.14 -6.25
N LYS A 133 11.72 -9.17 -6.39
CA LYS A 133 11.72 -10.05 -7.57
C LYS A 133 10.43 -10.86 -7.69
N VAL A 134 9.67 -11.03 -6.61
CA VAL A 134 8.38 -11.74 -6.65
C VAL A 134 7.36 -11.04 -7.55
N PHE A 135 7.56 -9.77 -7.85
CA PHE A 135 6.68 -8.97 -8.72
C PHE A 135 7.01 -9.14 -10.21
N ASN A 136 8.23 -9.59 -10.54
CA ASN A 136 8.66 -9.66 -11.93
C ASN A 136 7.81 -10.63 -12.76
N GLY A 137 7.03 -10.08 -13.68
CA GLY A 137 6.14 -10.81 -14.56
C GLY A 137 4.88 -11.40 -13.88
N ALA A 138 4.65 -11.11 -12.60
CA ALA A 138 3.39 -11.43 -11.94
C ALA A 138 2.28 -10.50 -12.45
N ASN A 139 1.04 -10.95 -12.38
CA ASN A 139 -0.11 -10.09 -12.71
C ASN A 139 -0.42 -9.16 -11.52
N TYR A 140 -0.78 -7.92 -11.82
CA TYR A 140 -1.42 -7.02 -10.87
C TYR A 140 -2.86 -6.80 -11.28
N ILE A 141 -3.80 -7.32 -10.49
CA ILE A 141 -5.22 -7.19 -10.79
C ILE A 141 -5.74 -5.91 -10.16
N ILE A 142 -6.38 -5.06 -10.95
CA ILE A 142 -7.14 -3.90 -10.47
C ILE A 142 -8.63 -4.22 -10.59
N THR A 143 -9.37 -3.95 -9.53
CA THR A 143 -10.83 -4.05 -9.49
C THR A 143 -11.42 -2.64 -9.42
N PRO A 144 -11.68 -1.99 -10.56
CA PRO A 144 -12.22 -0.64 -10.57
C PRO A 144 -13.70 -0.64 -10.13
N ILE A 145 -14.08 0.46 -9.46
CA ILE A 145 -15.47 0.75 -9.12
C ILE A 145 -15.92 2.03 -9.79
N SER A 146 -17.23 2.24 -9.88
CA SER A 146 -17.84 3.36 -10.63
C SER A 146 -17.41 4.76 -10.14
N THR A 147 -16.97 4.87 -8.88
CA THR A 147 -16.52 6.13 -8.28
C THR A 147 -15.05 6.45 -8.49
N ASN A 148 -14.26 5.48 -8.98
CA ASN A 148 -12.84 5.70 -9.21
C ASN A 148 -12.59 6.70 -10.33
N LYS A 149 -11.64 7.60 -10.12
CA LYS A 149 -11.15 8.47 -11.18
C LYS A 149 -10.22 7.69 -12.11
N ARG A 150 -10.39 7.86 -13.41
CA ARG A 150 -9.56 7.21 -14.41
C ARG A 150 -8.08 7.49 -14.22
N GLU A 151 -7.73 8.73 -13.92
CA GLU A 151 -6.34 9.15 -13.65
C GLU A 151 -5.69 8.38 -12.49
N ASN A 152 -6.46 8.00 -11.47
CA ASN A 152 -5.98 7.24 -10.32
C ASN A 152 -5.82 5.75 -10.65
N ILE A 153 -6.70 5.19 -11.48
CA ILE A 153 -6.53 3.83 -12.01
C ILE A 153 -5.24 3.77 -12.83
N GLU A 154 -5.05 4.70 -13.76
CA GLU A 154 -3.85 4.80 -14.60
C GLU A 154 -2.57 5.02 -13.75
N LEU A 155 -2.66 5.75 -12.65
CA LEU A 155 -1.55 5.91 -11.70
C LEU A 155 -1.11 4.56 -11.13
N ILE A 156 -2.06 3.73 -10.67
CA ILE A 156 -1.77 2.42 -10.09
C ILE A 156 -1.28 1.43 -11.17
N GLU A 157 -1.89 1.43 -12.36
CA GLU A 157 -1.43 0.61 -13.49
C GLU A 157 0.02 0.91 -13.87
N ASN A 158 0.33 2.19 -14.03
CA ASN A 158 1.69 2.64 -14.37
C ASN A 158 2.70 2.31 -13.27
N LEU A 159 2.29 2.46 -12.00
CA LEU A 159 3.15 2.08 -10.88
C LEU A 159 3.41 0.58 -10.89
N ALA A 160 2.37 -0.25 -10.98
CA ALA A 160 2.50 -1.71 -11.01
C ALA A 160 3.45 -2.14 -12.14
N PHE A 161 3.27 -1.60 -13.34
CA PHE A 161 4.16 -1.90 -14.47
C PHE A 161 5.63 -1.54 -14.17
N LYS A 162 5.89 -0.35 -13.60
CA LYS A 162 7.24 0.07 -13.20
C LYS A 162 7.85 -0.86 -12.15
N LEU A 163 7.04 -1.40 -11.25
CA LEU A 163 7.51 -2.32 -10.21
C LEU A 163 7.77 -3.75 -10.72
N GLY A 164 7.46 -4.04 -11.99
CA GLY A 164 7.75 -5.30 -12.65
C GLY A 164 6.54 -6.22 -12.88
N PHE A 165 5.33 -5.76 -12.54
CA PHE A 165 4.10 -6.50 -12.86
C PHE A 165 3.75 -6.41 -14.36
N LYS A 166 2.85 -7.33 -14.78
CA LYS A 166 2.22 -7.32 -16.11
C LYS A 166 0.91 -6.58 -16.07
#